data_ab8c8c033474206bba2324a6fe44bed5
#
_entry.id   ab8c8c033474206bba2324a6fe44bed5
#
_cell.length_a   1.000
_cell.length_b   1.000
_cell.length_c   1.000
_cell.angle_alpha   90.00
_cell.angle_beta   90.00
_cell.angle_gamma   90.00
#
_symmetry.space_group_name_H-M   'P 1'
#
loop_
_entity.id
_entity.type
_entity.pdbx_description
1 polymer ?
#
loop_
_entity_poly.entity_id
_entity_poly.type
_entity_poly.pdbx_seq_one_letter_code
_entity_poly.pdbx_strand_id
1 'polypeptide(L)'
;KVGVISSSAVMVPCGWFAKTAAFCRAMPNVDMGVHLTLTCEWDGYRWGPISTRDAASGLMDSEGFFPRTAQAVQQSANVDAARLELFAQVQRAIDAGIVPTHADTHMGTVFHPKFMPAYIEVAKRFGIPVLLLRYDEAEMRARGWDADAAAWMANALREAESDGLPLIDHIFGMPLDKPENRLEQVF
;
A
#
# COMPACT_ATOMS: atom_id res chain seq x y z
N LYS A 1 23.22 -1.73 -17.31
CA LYS A 1 22.21 -1.89 -16.24
C LYS A 1 22.95 -1.99 -14.91
N VAL A 2 22.76 -1.03 -14.03
CA VAL A 2 23.58 -0.89 -12.81
C VAL A 2 22.92 -1.61 -11.61
N GLY A 3 21.67 -2.09 -11.75
CA GLY A 3 21.00 -2.93 -10.73
C GLY A 3 20.83 -2.30 -9.36
N VAL A 4 20.65 -0.98 -9.29
CA VAL A 4 20.46 -0.27 -8.01
C VAL A 4 19.06 -0.51 -7.41
N ILE A 5 18.06 -0.71 -8.27
CA ILE A 5 16.69 -1.02 -7.86
C ILE A 5 16.46 -2.50 -8.07
N SER A 6 16.20 -3.23 -7.00
CA SER A 6 15.96 -4.67 -7.04
C SER A 6 14.48 -5.05 -7.04
N SER A 7 13.61 -4.19 -6.51
CA SER A 7 12.18 -4.42 -6.35
C SER A 7 11.38 -3.15 -6.65
N SER A 8 10.15 -3.30 -7.06
CA SER A 8 9.19 -2.22 -7.34
C SER A 8 7.76 -2.66 -7.01
N ALA A 9 6.85 -1.71 -6.90
CA ALA A 9 5.44 -2.00 -6.78
C ALA A 9 4.61 -1.16 -7.76
N VAL A 10 3.53 -1.74 -8.31
CA VAL A 10 2.68 -1.11 -9.32
C VAL A 10 1.38 -0.56 -8.72
N MET A 11 1.05 0.67 -9.07
CA MET A 11 -0.25 1.28 -8.77
C MET A 11 -1.28 0.83 -9.82
N VAL A 12 -2.11 -0.13 -9.44
CA VAL A 12 -3.08 -0.76 -10.36
C VAL A 12 -4.16 0.19 -10.89
N PRO A 13 -4.66 1.19 -10.12
CA PRO A 13 -5.62 2.16 -10.63
C PRO A 13 -5.08 3.14 -11.67
N CYS A 14 -3.75 3.25 -11.82
CA CYS A 14 -3.13 4.22 -12.69
C CYS A 14 -3.19 3.83 -14.17
N GLY A 15 -3.27 4.83 -15.08
CA GLY A 15 -3.40 4.61 -16.52
C GLY A 15 -2.25 3.86 -17.17
N TRP A 16 -1.05 3.87 -16.57
CA TRP A 16 0.11 3.13 -17.07
C TRP A 16 0.17 1.66 -16.62
N PHE A 17 -0.80 1.20 -15.84
CA PHE A 17 -0.85 -0.17 -15.33
C PHE A 17 -0.73 -1.23 -16.43
N ALA A 18 -1.48 -1.08 -17.53
CA ALA A 18 -1.44 -2.05 -18.64
C ALA A 18 -0.03 -2.18 -19.25
N LYS A 19 0.72 -1.08 -19.32
CA LYS A 19 2.09 -1.07 -19.83
C LYS A 19 3.04 -1.78 -18.86
N THR A 20 2.90 -1.55 -17.57
CA THR A 20 3.66 -2.23 -16.53
C THR A 20 3.38 -3.73 -16.52
N ALA A 21 2.12 -4.13 -16.64
CA ALA A 21 1.74 -5.55 -16.74
C ALA A 21 2.37 -6.22 -17.97
N ALA A 22 2.37 -5.54 -19.13
CA ALA A 22 3.04 -6.04 -20.32
C ALA A 22 4.57 -6.19 -20.12
N PHE A 23 5.20 -5.25 -19.41
CA PHE A 23 6.60 -5.34 -19.03
C PHE A 23 6.88 -6.54 -18.12
N CYS A 24 6.08 -6.77 -17.10
CA CYS A 24 6.24 -7.90 -16.19
C CYS A 24 6.10 -9.25 -16.92
N ARG A 25 5.14 -9.37 -17.83
CA ARG A 25 5.02 -10.59 -18.67
C ARG A 25 6.25 -10.84 -19.56
N ALA A 26 6.86 -9.77 -20.07
CA ALA A 26 8.08 -9.87 -20.90
C ALA A 26 9.33 -10.12 -20.06
N MET A 27 9.31 -9.81 -18.76
CA MET A 27 10.43 -9.90 -17.83
C MET A 27 10.01 -10.66 -16.56
N PRO A 28 9.80 -11.99 -16.63
CA PRO A 28 9.18 -12.78 -15.57
C PRO A 28 9.99 -12.81 -14.25
N ASN A 29 11.27 -12.44 -14.32
CA ASN A 29 12.14 -12.39 -13.13
C ASN A 29 12.19 -11.00 -12.47
N VAL A 30 11.33 -10.06 -12.89
CA VAL A 30 11.26 -8.77 -12.20
C VAL A 30 10.53 -8.95 -10.87
N ASP A 31 11.12 -8.41 -9.81
CA ASP A 31 10.47 -8.35 -8.51
C ASP A 31 9.46 -7.20 -8.51
N MET A 32 8.17 -7.55 -8.61
CA MET A 32 7.07 -6.59 -8.76
C MET A 32 5.99 -6.87 -7.72
N GLY A 33 5.77 -5.92 -6.82
CA GLY A 33 4.68 -5.91 -5.87
C GLY A 33 3.46 -5.14 -6.36
N VAL A 34 2.43 -5.06 -5.51
CA VAL A 34 1.25 -4.22 -5.70
C VAL A 34 1.29 -3.05 -4.72
N HIS A 35 1.33 -1.83 -5.24
CA HIS A 35 1.27 -0.60 -4.45
C HIS A 35 -0.19 -0.23 -4.18
N LEU A 36 -0.74 -0.78 -3.09
CA LEU A 36 -2.15 -0.64 -2.73
C LEU A 36 -2.51 0.83 -2.53
N THR A 37 -3.45 1.30 -3.32
CA THR A 37 -3.70 2.72 -3.53
C THR A 37 -5.14 3.06 -3.21
N LEU A 38 -5.35 3.98 -2.26
CA LEU A 38 -6.66 4.54 -1.89
C LEU A 38 -6.70 6.08 -1.99
N THR A 39 -5.59 6.70 -2.42
CA THR A 39 -5.45 8.16 -2.55
C THR A 39 -5.03 8.56 -3.96
N CYS A 40 -5.32 9.80 -4.35
CA CYS A 40 -4.88 10.39 -5.61
C CYS A 40 -4.52 11.87 -5.39
N GLU A 41 -3.27 12.14 -5.03
CA GLU A 41 -2.79 13.46 -4.62
C GLU A 41 -2.50 14.43 -5.77
N TRP A 42 -2.41 13.95 -7.01
CA TRP A 42 -2.02 14.75 -8.17
C TRP A 42 -3.18 15.54 -8.77
N ASP A 43 -2.91 16.72 -9.32
CA ASP A 43 -3.92 17.57 -9.96
C ASP A 43 -4.18 17.19 -11.42
N GLY A 44 -3.15 17.00 -12.20
CA GLY A 44 -3.26 16.83 -13.66
C GLY A 44 -3.40 15.40 -14.13
N TYR A 45 -3.20 14.40 -13.26
CA TYR A 45 -3.29 12.98 -13.59
C TYR A 45 -3.98 12.27 -12.43
N ARG A 46 -5.26 11.97 -12.62
CA ARG A 46 -6.12 11.44 -11.57
C ARG A 46 -6.49 9.98 -11.81
N TRP A 47 -6.63 9.23 -10.73
CA TRP A 47 -7.08 7.84 -10.72
C TRP A 47 -8.09 7.61 -9.59
N GLY A 48 -8.92 6.60 -9.75
CA GLY A 48 -9.98 6.28 -8.81
C GLY A 48 -10.13 4.77 -8.61
N PRO A 49 -11.09 4.36 -7.76
CA PRO A 49 -11.31 2.96 -7.44
C PRO A 49 -11.64 2.14 -8.68
N ILE A 50 -11.16 0.91 -8.69
CA ILE A 50 -11.41 -0.06 -9.76
C ILE A 50 -12.57 -1.02 -9.42
N SER A 51 -12.90 -1.15 -8.12
CA SER A 51 -13.94 -2.06 -7.64
C SER A 51 -15.34 -1.48 -7.67
N THR A 52 -15.48 -0.15 -7.65
CA THR A 52 -16.79 0.50 -7.51
C THR A 52 -16.85 1.86 -8.20
N ARG A 53 -18.08 2.28 -8.54
CA ARG A 53 -18.44 3.65 -8.91
C ARG A 53 -19.55 4.22 -8.01
N ASP A 54 -19.87 3.51 -6.92
CA ASP A 54 -20.85 3.97 -5.94
C ASP A 54 -20.25 5.00 -5.02
N ALA A 55 -20.81 6.21 -5.01
CA ALA A 55 -20.38 7.29 -4.13
C ALA A 55 -20.53 6.94 -2.62
N ALA A 56 -21.48 6.06 -2.28
CA ALA A 56 -21.69 5.58 -0.92
C ALA A 56 -20.50 4.76 -0.37
N SER A 57 -19.61 4.28 -1.26
CA SER A 57 -18.34 3.64 -0.85
C SER A 57 -17.44 4.56 -0.05
N GLY A 58 -17.57 5.89 -0.23
CA GLY A 58 -16.68 6.90 0.35
C GLY A 58 -15.24 6.84 -0.16
N LEU A 59 -14.98 6.06 -1.23
CA LEU A 59 -13.68 5.93 -1.89
C LEU A 59 -13.45 6.99 -2.98
N MET A 60 -14.46 7.79 -3.28
CA MET A 60 -14.39 8.80 -4.34
C MET A 60 -14.66 10.20 -3.79
N ASP A 61 -13.96 11.16 -4.35
CA ASP A 61 -14.29 12.58 -4.22
C ASP A 61 -15.44 12.98 -5.18
N SER A 62 -15.80 14.26 -5.21
CA SER A 62 -16.88 14.77 -6.05
C SER A 62 -16.61 14.64 -7.56
N GLU A 63 -15.36 14.39 -7.95
CA GLU A 63 -14.95 14.21 -9.36
C GLU A 63 -14.88 12.71 -9.75
N GLY A 64 -15.14 11.78 -8.81
CA GLY A 64 -15.11 10.34 -9.04
C GLY A 64 -13.73 9.70 -8.94
N PHE A 65 -12.74 10.40 -8.37
CA PHE A 65 -11.39 9.90 -8.13
C PHE A 65 -11.15 9.62 -6.64
N PHE A 66 -10.10 8.88 -6.33
CA PHE A 66 -9.71 8.73 -4.94
C PHE A 66 -9.47 10.11 -4.28
N PRO A 67 -9.78 10.25 -2.97
CA PRO A 67 -9.46 11.45 -2.22
C PRO A 67 -7.96 11.77 -2.26
N ARG A 68 -7.61 13.05 -2.10
CA ARG A 68 -6.23 13.52 -2.27
C ARG A 68 -5.31 13.17 -1.10
N THR A 69 -5.85 12.89 0.07
CA THR A 69 -5.06 12.65 1.29
C THR A 69 -5.50 11.40 2.02
N ALA A 70 -4.57 10.75 2.71
CA ALA A 70 -4.86 9.62 3.57
C ALA A 70 -5.93 9.97 4.63
N GLN A 71 -5.86 11.17 5.21
CA GLN A 71 -6.85 11.63 6.18
C GLN A 71 -8.27 11.68 5.60
N ALA A 72 -8.44 12.19 4.39
CA ALA A 72 -9.74 12.23 3.73
C ALA A 72 -10.31 10.82 3.53
N VAL A 73 -9.48 9.87 3.07
CA VAL A 73 -9.88 8.46 2.93
C VAL A 73 -10.26 7.86 4.29
N GLN A 74 -9.48 8.11 5.34
CA GLN A 74 -9.77 7.62 6.70
C GLN A 74 -11.13 8.09 7.20
N GLN A 75 -11.52 9.32 6.87
CA GLN A 75 -12.80 9.92 7.25
C GLN A 75 -13.97 9.38 6.41
N SER A 76 -13.82 9.29 5.10
CA SER A 76 -14.92 9.02 4.16
C SER A 76 -15.13 7.55 3.82
N ALA A 77 -14.06 6.76 3.66
CA ALA A 77 -14.16 5.43 3.09
C ALA A 77 -14.94 4.46 4.00
N ASN A 78 -15.87 3.71 3.41
CA ASN A 78 -16.46 2.54 4.04
C ASN A 78 -15.40 1.43 4.14
N VAL A 79 -15.35 0.72 5.28
CA VAL A 79 -14.33 -0.32 5.55
C VAL A 79 -14.44 -1.48 4.57
N ASP A 80 -15.67 -1.95 4.32
CA ASP A 80 -15.89 -3.07 3.40
C ASP A 80 -15.58 -2.68 1.95
N ALA A 81 -15.93 -1.45 1.56
CA ALA A 81 -15.59 -0.95 0.23
C ALA A 81 -14.07 -0.83 0.05
N ALA A 82 -13.35 -0.32 1.06
CA ALA A 82 -11.89 -0.27 1.04
C ALA A 82 -11.27 -1.68 0.95
N ARG A 83 -11.77 -2.63 1.74
CA ARG A 83 -11.35 -4.04 1.70
C ARG A 83 -11.53 -4.65 0.30
N LEU A 84 -12.70 -4.46 -0.31
CA LEU A 84 -12.99 -4.96 -1.66
C LEU A 84 -12.08 -4.32 -2.70
N GLU A 85 -11.79 -3.03 -2.56
CA GLU A 85 -10.87 -2.31 -3.45
C GLU A 85 -9.45 -2.86 -3.37
N LEU A 86 -8.92 -3.09 -2.16
CA LEU A 86 -7.58 -3.67 -1.99
C LEU A 86 -7.49 -5.05 -2.65
N PHE A 87 -8.52 -5.89 -2.47
CA PHE A 87 -8.57 -7.21 -3.10
C PHE A 87 -8.67 -7.12 -4.63
N ALA A 88 -9.49 -6.19 -5.15
CA ALA A 88 -9.63 -5.99 -6.57
C ALA A 88 -8.32 -5.54 -7.23
N GLN A 89 -7.53 -4.70 -6.54
CA GLN A 89 -6.22 -4.28 -7.05
C GLN A 89 -5.25 -5.45 -7.18
N VAL A 90 -5.12 -6.29 -6.15
CA VAL A 90 -4.24 -7.47 -6.22
C VAL A 90 -4.75 -8.46 -7.28
N GLN A 91 -6.04 -8.76 -7.28
CA GLN A 91 -6.63 -9.68 -8.27
C GLN A 91 -6.41 -9.18 -9.69
N ARG A 92 -6.62 -7.90 -9.96
CA ARG A 92 -6.39 -7.30 -11.28
C ARG A 92 -4.93 -7.37 -11.71
N ALA A 93 -3.99 -7.24 -10.78
CA ALA A 93 -2.57 -7.43 -11.10
C ALA A 93 -2.30 -8.87 -11.54
N ILE A 94 -2.84 -9.85 -10.82
CA ILE A 94 -2.72 -11.28 -11.15
C ILE A 94 -3.38 -11.58 -12.50
N ASP A 95 -4.60 -11.12 -12.73
CA ASP A 95 -5.34 -11.32 -13.98
C ASP A 95 -4.63 -10.69 -15.19
N ALA A 96 -3.87 -9.64 -14.96
CA ALA A 96 -3.03 -9.00 -15.99
C ALA A 96 -1.70 -9.73 -16.23
N GLY A 97 -1.44 -10.83 -15.53
CA GLY A 97 -0.24 -11.66 -15.68
C GLY A 97 0.98 -11.15 -14.91
N ILE A 98 0.78 -10.31 -13.90
CA ILE A 98 1.80 -10.01 -12.89
C ILE A 98 1.76 -11.14 -11.86
N VAL A 99 2.92 -11.61 -11.41
CA VAL A 99 3.06 -12.48 -10.25
C VAL A 99 3.54 -11.61 -9.09
N PRO A 100 2.62 -11.11 -8.24
CA PRO A 100 3.02 -10.18 -7.19
C PRO A 100 3.93 -10.88 -6.16
N THR A 101 5.07 -10.29 -5.87
CA THR A 101 6.01 -10.81 -4.87
C THR A 101 5.73 -10.27 -3.48
N HIS A 102 5.05 -9.12 -3.39
CA HIS A 102 4.70 -8.44 -2.15
C HIS A 102 3.59 -7.41 -2.39
N ALA A 103 3.10 -6.81 -1.31
CA ALA A 103 2.31 -5.59 -1.40
C ALA A 103 2.78 -4.55 -0.38
N ASP A 104 2.67 -3.29 -0.74
CA ASP A 104 2.91 -2.15 0.12
C ASP A 104 1.78 -1.12 -0.02
N THR A 105 1.91 0.08 0.49
CA THR A 105 0.81 1.05 0.52
C THR A 105 1.20 2.43 0.06
N HIS A 106 0.44 2.97 -0.88
CA HIS A 106 0.56 4.34 -1.32
C HIS A 106 0.24 5.33 -0.20
N MET A 107 1.15 6.26 0.08
CA MET A 107 1.06 7.27 1.15
C MET A 107 0.81 6.70 2.55
N GLY A 108 1.08 5.42 2.80
CA GLY A 108 0.84 4.80 4.09
C GLY A 108 -0.65 4.71 4.49
N THR A 109 -1.58 4.91 3.56
CA THR A 109 -3.01 5.07 3.84
C THR A 109 -3.60 3.88 4.57
N VAL A 110 -3.19 2.65 4.21
CA VAL A 110 -3.74 1.44 4.82
C VAL A 110 -3.11 1.07 6.17
N PHE A 111 -2.07 1.79 6.62
CA PHE A 111 -1.52 1.60 7.97
C PHE A 111 -2.43 2.14 9.08
N HIS A 112 -3.50 2.84 8.73
CA HIS A 112 -4.49 3.27 9.70
C HIS A 112 -5.26 2.05 10.28
N PRO A 113 -5.58 2.02 11.61
CA PRO A 113 -6.29 0.90 12.25
C PRO A 113 -7.56 0.47 11.53
N LYS A 114 -8.28 1.42 10.93
CA LYS A 114 -9.49 1.19 10.13
C LYS A 114 -9.28 0.20 8.96
N PHE A 115 -8.11 0.21 8.33
CA PHE A 115 -7.83 -0.55 7.11
C PHE A 115 -6.83 -1.69 7.33
N MET A 116 -6.10 -1.69 8.43
CA MET A 116 -5.09 -2.69 8.73
C MET A 116 -5.63 -4.13 8.70
N PRO A 117 -6.84 -4.44 9.20
CA PRO A 117 -7.39 -5.79 9.09
C PRO A 117 -7.48 -6.25 7.64
N ALA A 118 -7.96 -5.39 6.74
CA ALA A 118 -8.06 -5.70 5.32
C ALA A 118 -6.68 -5.85 4.66
N TYR A 119 -5.70 -5.08 5.10
CA TYR A 119 -4.32 -5.16 4.62
C TYR A 119 -3.65 -6.50 5.01
N ILE A 120 -3.82 -6.93 6.25
CA ILE A 120 -3.35 -8.25 6.71
C ILE A 120 -4.10 -9.38 5.97
N GLU A 121 -5.40 -9.19 5.72
CA GLU A 121 -6.20 -10.17 4.96
C GLU A 121 -5.72 -10.30 3.50
N VAL A 122 -5.22 -9.23 2.87
CA VAL A 122 -4.55 -9.31 1.56
C VAL A 122 -3.41 -10.32 1.59
N ALA A 123 -2.51 -10.23 2.60
CA ALA A 123 -1.40 -11.16 2.73
C ALA A 123 -1.86 -12.62 2.82
N LYS A 124 -2.83 -12.88 3.69
CA LYS A 124 -3.37 -14.22 3.93
C LYS A 124 -4.11 -14.78 2.70
N ARG A 125 -4.93 -13.96 2.06
CA ARG A 125 -5.76 -14.37 0.92
C ARG A 125 -4.94 -14.68 -0.33
N PHE A 126 -3.95 -13.86 -0.62
CA PHE A 126 -3.15 -13.98 -1.86
C PHE A 126 -1.82 -14.69 -1.65
N GLY A 127 -1.46 -15.03 -0.41
CA GLY A 127 -0.22 -15.71 -0.08
C GLY A 127 1.02 -14.87 -0.40
N ILE A 128 0.93 -13.55 -0.28
CA ILE A 128 2.02 -12.61 -0.53
C ILE A 128 2.35 -11.82 0.74
N PRO A 129 3.62 -11.56 1.05
CA PRO A 129 3.98 -10.69 2.17
C PRO A 129 3.49 -9.27 1.91
N VAL A 130 3.08 -8.59 2.98
CA VAL A 130 2.76 -7.16 2.95
C VAL A 130 3.77 -6.40 3.80
N LEU A 131 4.05 -5.15 3.45
CA LEU A 131 4.96 -4.29 4.21
C LEU A 131 4.36 -4.00 5.60
N LEU A 132 4.82 -4.69 6.61
CA LEU A 132 4.46 -4.46 8.01
C LEU A 132 5.71 -4.11 8.80
N LEU A 133 5.66 -2.98 9.50
CA LEU A 133 6.75 -2.52 10.34
C LEU A 133 6.57 -3.07 11.76
N ARG A 134 7.67 -3.57 12.34
CA ARG A 134 7.70 -4.06 13.72
C ARG A 134 7.73 -2.87 14.68
N TYR A 135 6.55 -2.31 14.95
CA TYR A 135 6.41 -1.28 15.96
C TYR A 135 5.73 -1.86 17.20
N ASP A 136 6.28 -1.53 18.35
CA ASP A 136 5.61 -1.76 19.63
C ASP A 136 4.63 -0.62 19.96
N GLU A 137 3.87 -0.78 21.05
CA GLU A 137 2.90 0.22 21.48
C GLU A 137 3.55 1.58 21.79
N ALA A 138 4.73 1.58 22.41
CA ALA A 138 5.42 2.80 22.80
C ALA A 138 5.89 3.59 21.57
N GLU A 139 6.42 2.89 20.56
CA GLU A 139 6.83 3.49 19.29
C GLU A 139 5.66 4.08 18.52
N MET A 140 4.49 3.40 18.52
CA MET A 140 3.29 3.93 17.87
C MET A 140 2.76 5.16 18.58
N ARG A 141 2.74 5.16 19.91
CA ARG A 141 2.35 6.33 20.72
C ARG A 141 3.29 7.51 20.51
N ALA A 142 4.58 7.27 20.40
CA ALA A 142 5.55 8.30 20.05
C ALA A 142 5.30 8.93 18.66
N ARG A 143 4.63 8.19 17.77
CA ARG A 143 4.20 8.66 16.44
C ARG A 143 2.82 9.31 16.42
N GLY A 144 2.23 9.55 17.60
CA GLY A 144 0.97 10.27 17.75
C GLY A 144 -0.29 9.40 17.71
N TRP A 145 -0.16 8.07 17.81
CA TRP A 145 -1.31 7.19 17.92
C TRP A 145 -1.92 7.28 19.33
N ASP A 146 -3.24 7.21 19.42
CA ASP A 146 -3.91 7.06 20.72
C ASP A 146 -3.58 5.68 21.33
N ALA A 147 -3.79 5.55 22.66
CA ALA A 147 -3.37 4.38 23.40
C ALA A 147 -4.09 3.09 22.92
N ASP A 148 -5.40 3.20 22.67
CA ASP A 148 -6.20 2.03 22.29
C ASP A 148 -5.83 1.55 20.87
N ALA A 149 -5.66 2.47 19.92
CA ALA A 149 -5.23 2.16 18.57
C ALA A 149 -3.79 1.58 18.55
N ALA A 150 -2.88 2.12 19.37
CA ALA A 150 -1.51 1.61 19.46
C ALA A 150 -1.47 0.20 20.05
N ALA A 151 -2.19 -0.06 21.13
CA ALA A 151 -2.30 -1.37 21.77
C ALA A 151 -2.92 -2.41 20.81
N TRP A 152 -4.01 -2.02 20.13
CA TRP A 152 -4.66 -2.88 19.13
C TRP A 152 -3.69 -3.24 18.00
N MET A 153 -2.99 -2.25 17.44
CA MET A 153 -2.06 -2.48 16.33
C MET A 153 -0.87 -3.35 16.74
N ALA A 154 -0.28 -3.08 17.92
CA ALA A 154 0.82 -3.90 18.44
C ALA A 154 0.41 -5.36 18.61
N ASN A 155 -0.84 -5.61 19.03
CA ASN A 155 -1.40 -6.96 19.10
C ASN A 155 -1.57 -7.57 17.71
N ALA A 156 -2.16 -6.85 16.77
CA ALA A 156 -2.39 -7.30 15.40
C ALA A 156 -1.08 -7.65 14.68
N LEU A 157 -0.01 -6.89 14.91
CA LEU A 157 1.32 -7.19 14.36
C LEU A 157 1.92 -8.47 14.97
N ARG A 158 1.80 -8.65 16.29
CA ARG A 158 2.25 -9.90 16.94
C ARG A 158 1.49 -11.12 16.43
N GLU A 159 0.18 -11.02 16.26
CA GLU A 159 -0.64 -12.09 15.69
C GLU A 159 -0.25 -12.38 14.24
N ALA A 160 -0.07 -11.34 13.42
CA ALA A 160 0.37 -11.50 12.04
C ALA A 160 1.72 -12.22 11.94
N GLU A 161 2.69 -11.86 12.80
CA GLU A 161 3.98 -12.52 12.86
C GLU A 161 3.87 -13.98 13.34
N SER A 162 3.04 -14.23 14.35
CA SER A 162 2.74 -15.60 14.82
C SER A 162 2.11 -16.47 13.74
N ASP A 163 1.32 -15.86 12.86
CA ASP A 163 0.72 -16.51 11.68
C ASP A 163 1.72 -16.66 10.51
N GLY A 164 2.98 -16.27 10.70
CA GLY A 164 4.07 -16.43 9.73
C GLY A 164 4.23 -15.29 8.73
N LEU A 165 3.56 -14.15 8.92
CA LEU A 165 3.82 -12.97 8.10
C LEU A 165 5.14 -12.30 8.52
N PRO A 166 6.04 -11.97 7.59
CA PRO A 166 7.28 -11.28 7.92
C PRO A 166 7.03 -9.84 8.35
N LEU A 167 7.70 -9.41 9.41
CA LEU A 167 7.76 -8.01 9.82
C LEU A 167 9.12 -7.42 9.48
N ILE A 168 9.14 -6.13 9.15
CA ILE A 168 10.35 -5.35 8.84
C ILE A 168 10.75 -4.55 10.07
N ASP A 169 11.97 -4.73 10.54
CA ASP A 169 12.47 -4.03 11.73
C ASP A 169 12.76 -2.55 11.44
N HIS A 170 13.32 -2.25 10.27
CA HIS A 170 13.70 -0.89 9.91
C HIS A 170 13.40 -0.60 8.44
N ILE A 171 12.93 0.63 8.18
CA ILE A 171 12.79 1.19 6.84
C ILE A 171 13.58 2.49 6.75
N PHE A 172 14.33 2.65 5.69
CA PHE A 172 15.04 3.88 5.38
C PHE A 172 14.43 4.53 4.14
N GLY A 173 14.00 5.78 4.27
CA GLY A 173 13.51 6.58 3.16
C GLY A 173 14.55 7.60 2.72
N MET A 174 15.00 7.53 1.47
CA MET A 174 15.87 8.56 0.92
C MET A 174 15.07 9.84 0.65
N PRO A 175 15.46 11.00 1.22
CA PRO A 175 14.80 12.27 0.95
C PRO A 175 14.90 12.63 -0.54
N LEU A 176 13.77 12.81 -1.22
CA LEU A 176 13.72 13.12 -2.66
C LEU A 176 13.95 14.61 -2.95
N ASP A 177 13.72 15.47 -1.98
CA ASP A 177 13.91 16.92 -2.02
C ASP A 177 15.37 17.38 -1.90
N LYS A 178 16.27 16.45 -1.53
CA LYS A 178 17.71 16.70 -1.38
C LYS A 178 18.50 15.91 -2.41
N PRO A 179 18.65 16.39 -3.65
CA PRO A 179 19.33 15.65 -4.71
C PRO A 179 20.85 15.56 -4.53
N GLU A 180 21.43 16.37 -3.64
CA GLU A 180 22.86 16.46 -3.39
C GLU A 180 23.30 15.40 -2.38
N ASN A 181 24.54 14.90 -2.55
CA ASN A 181 25.19 13.97 -1.62
C ASN A 181 24.41 12.69 -1.31
N ARG A 182 23.74 12.12 -2.29
CA ARG A 182 22.90 10.92 -2.08
C ARG A 182 23.66 9.73 -1.51
N LEU A 183 24.93 9.57 -1.83
CA LEU A 183 25.77 8.53 -1.23
C LEU A 183 25.96 8.74 0.27
N GLU A 184 26.19 9.98 0.71
CA GLU A 184 26.34 10.32 2.14
C GLU A 184 25.02 10.20 2.91
N GLN A 185 23.86 10.20 2.21
CA GLN A 185 22.56 9.97 2.85
C GLN A 185 22.26 8.49 3.08
N VAL A 186 22.98 7.59 2.42
CA VAL A 186 22.74 6.13 2.46
C VAL A 186 23.78 5.43 3.34
N PHE A 187 24.98 6.00 3.49
CA PHE A 187 26.10 5.47 4.27
C PHE A 187 26.50 6.42 5.39
#